data_7f3a01aa1fadf08a3bd0947f5c5f3994
#
_entry.id   7f3a01aa1fadf08a3bd0947f5c5f3994
#
_cell.length_a   1.000
_cell.length_b   1.000
_cell.length_c   1.000
_cell.angle_alpha   90.00
_cell.angle_beta   90.00
_cell.angle_gamma   90.00
#
_symmetry.space_group_name_H-M   'P 1'
#
loop_
_entity.id
_entity.type
_entity.pdbx_description
1 polymer ?
#
loop_
_entity_poly.entity_id
_entity_poly.type
_entity_poly.pdbx_seq_one_letter_code
_entity_poly.pdbx_strand_id
1 'polypeptide(L)'
;MGKIVVSENVSLDGVVEDPSGEQGFRHGGWFVQFIGQDWEAWAEVELAEAQRAEALLLGRRSDEYFATRSPSQSGEWVDRLNSLPKYVVSSTLEEPKWTNATVLRGEVVSEVSKLKQQIEGEIVVYASRPLVRTLMEHDLVDELRLTVFPVALGAGERLFGETSDKRPLRLIDTKTIGSGLAHLTYERAREA
;
A
#
# COMPACT_ATOMS: atom_id res chain seq x y z
N MET A 1 -10.28 12.04 -13.18
CA MET A 1 -9.52 10.78 -13.39
C MET A 1 -8.85 10.40 -12.07
N GLY A 2 -9.06 9.18 -11.62
CA GLY A 2 -8.54 8.69 -10.35
C GLY A 2 -7.03 8.71 -10.26
N LYS A 3 -6.52 8.80 -9.03
CA LYS A 3 -5.11 8.86 -8.67
C LYS A 3 -4.73 7.56 -7.94
N ILE A 4 -3.79 6.80 -8.50
CA ILE A 4 -3.24 5.63 -7.81
C ILE A 4 -2.21 6.09 -6.79
N VAL A 5 -2.48 5.81 -5.54
CA VAL A 5 -1.63 6.12 -4.40
C VAL A 5 -1.14 4.81 -3.79
N VAL A 6 0.15 4.57 -3.82
CA VAL A 6 0.77 3.44 -3.10
C VAL A 6 1.18 3.92 -1.73
N SER A 7 0.69 3.27 -0.69
CA SER A 7 1.04 3.59 0.70
C SER A 7 1.61 2.37 1.39
N GLU A 8 2.84 2.50 1.89
CA GLU A 8 3.61 1.38 2.44
C GLU A 8 4.41 1.77 3.68
N ASN A 9 4.41 0.87 4.65
CA ASN A 9 5.39 0.87 5.72
C ASN A 9 6.64 0.12 5.23
N VAL A 10 7.81 0.75 5.34
CA VAL A 10 9.07 0.19 4.86
C VAL A 10 10.16 0.31 5.93
N SER A 11 11.09 -0.64 5.94
CA SER A 11 12.35 -0.48 6.70
C SER A 11 13.24 0.58 6.03
N LEU A 12 14.27 1.03 6.73
CA LEU A 12 15.23 2.01 6.20
C LEU A 12 15.93 1.52 4.91
N ASP A 13 16.11 0.23 4.76
CA ASP A 13 16.68 -0.41 3.57
C ASP A 13 15.62 -0.91 2.58
N GLY A 14 14.36 -0.46 2.73
CA GLY A 14 13.28 -0.65 1.76
C GLY A 14 12.55 -1.98 1.81
N VAL A 15 12.73 -2.78 2.86
CA VAL A 15 12.05 -4.07 3.02
C VAL A 15 10.60 -3.85 3.45
N VAL A 16 9.69 -4.61 2.82
CA VAL A 16 8.25 -4.62 3.09
C VAL A 16 7.73 -6.00 3.49
N GLU A 17 8.63 -6.99 3.58
CA GLU A 17 8.26 -8.37 3.89
C GLU A 17 7.86 -8.51 5.37
N ASP A 18 6.71 -9.15 5.58
CA ASP A 18 6.21 -9.64 6.87
C ASP A 18 6.28 -8.61 8.02
N PRO A 19 5.75 -7.40 7.88
CA PRO A 19 5.82 -6.38 8.93
C PRO A 19 5.14 -6.82 10.23
N SER A 20 4.13 -7.68 10.16
CA SER A 20 3.39 -8.20 11.32
C SER A 20 4.04 -9.43 11.98
N GLY A 21 4.96 -10.14 11.30
CA GLY A 21 5.63 -11.33 11.80
C GLY A 21 4.83 -12.63 11.67
N GLU A 22 3.85 -12.69 10.77
CA GLU A 22 2.93 -13.82 10.65
C GLU A 22 3.19 -14.71 9.43
N GLN A 23 4.13 -14.32 8.56
CA GLN A 23 4.44 -15.01 7.31
C GLN A 23 5.72 -15.87 7.40
N GLY A 24 6.39 -15.86 8.55
CA GLY A 24 7.57 -16.69 8.81
C GLY A 24 8.90 -16.12 8.31
N PHE A 25 8.96 -14.85 7.95
CA PHE A 25 10.22 -14.20 7.65
C PHE A 25 11.07 -14.06 8.92
N ARG A 26 12.37 -14.41 8.84
CA ARG A 26 13.26 -14.42 10.02
C ARG A 26 13.39 -13.08 10.76
N HIS A 27 13.12 -11.97 10.06
CA HIS A 27 13.10 -10.61 10.61
C HIS A 27 11.67 -10.02 10.60
N GLY A 28 10.65 -10.87 10.47
CA GLY A 28 9.25 -10.44 10.54
C GLY A 28 8.87 -9.80 11.87
N GLY A 29 7.75 -9.07 11.89
CA GLY A 29 7.30 -8.36 13.09
C GLY A 29 8.00 -7.03 13.34
N TRP A 30 8.82 -6.56 12.42
CA TRP A 30 9.57 -5.32 12.57
C TRP A 30 8.68 -4.09 12.72
N PHE A 31 7.51 -4.07 12.10
CA PHE A 31 6.52 -2.99 12.32
C PHE A 31 6.14 -2.91 13.80
N VAL A 32 5.68 -4.02 14.38
CA VAL A 32 5.23 -4.09 15.79
C VAL A 32 6.39 -3.77 16.75
N GLN A 33 7.59 -4.24 16.42
CA GLN A 33 8.78 -4.05 17.24
C GLN A 33 9.24 -2.60 17.27
N PHE A 34 9.16 -1.87 16.15
CA PHE A 34 9.73 -0.53 16.02
C PHE A 34 8.70 0.61 16.00
N ILE A 35 7.40 0.34 15.97
CA ILE A 35 6.36 1.36 16.07
C ILE A 35 6.37 2.03 17.46
N GLY A 36 6.61 1.27 18.53
CA GLY A 36 6.77 1.75 19.88
C GLY A 36 5.67 2.72 20.34
N GLN A 37 6.11 3.85 20.87
CA GLN A 37 5.22 4.93 21.34
C GLN A 37 4.61 5.77 20.21
N ASP A 38 5.04 5.57 18.98
CA ASP A 38 4.57 6.35 17.82
C ASP A 38 3.28 5.78 17.19
N TRP A 39 2.70 4.74 17.80
CA TRP A 39 1.50 4.05 17.32
C TRP A 39 0.32 5.00 17.09
N GLU A 40 0.01 5.87 18.05
CA GLU A 40 -1.13 6.79 17.92
C GLU A 40 -0.92 7.78 16.79
N ALA A 41 0.26 8.38 16.71
CA ALA A 41 0.60 9.34 15.66
C ALA A 41 0.61 8.68 14.26
N TRP A 42 1.06 7.43 14.16
CA TRP A 42 0.98 6.64 12.93
C TRP A 42 -0.47 6.34 12.56
N ALA A 43 -1.29 5.90 13.53
CA ALA A 43 -2.70 5.57 13.29
C ALA A 43 -3.51 6.79 12.82
N GLU A 44 -3.21 7.99 13.29
CA GLU A 44 -3.83 9.24 12.82
C GLU A 44 -3.51 9.49 11.34
N VAL A 45 -2.28 9.24 10.90
CA VAL A 45 -1.88 9.40 9.50
C VAL A 45 -2.59 8.40 8.61
N GLU A 46 -2.66 7.13 9.02
CA GLU A 46 -3.36 6.06 8.29
C GLU A 46 -4.88 6.35 8.20
N LEU A 47 -5.49 6.81 9.29
CA LEU A 47 -6.91 7.18 9.29
C LEU A 47 -7.18 8.34 8.34
N ALA A 48 -6.37 9.39 8.40
CA ALA A 48 -6.51 10.55 7.52
C ALA A 48 -6.35 10.17 6.04
N GLU A 49 -5.48 9.20 5.72
CA GLU A 49 -5.34 8.64 4.38
C GLU A 49 -6.58 7.85 3.98
N ALA A 50 -7.04 6.93 4.82
CA ALA A 50 -8.23 6.12 4.55
C ALA A 50 -9.47 6.99 4.33
N GLN A 51 -9.60 8.12 5.03
CA GLN A 51 -10.71 9.07 4.86
C GLN A 51 -10.70 9.75 3.49
N ARG A 52 -9.53 9.98 2.89
CA ARG A 52 -9.41 10.56 1.53
C ARG A 52 -9.59 9.54 0.42
N ALA A 53 -9.39 8.27 0.72
CA ALA A 53 -9.50 7.19 -0.26
C ALA A 53 -10.95 7.06 -0.77
N GLU A 54 -11.11 6.90 -2.07
CA GLU A 54 -12.40 6.58 -2.73
C GLU A 54 -12.52 5.08 -3.02
N ALA A 55 -11.42 4.38 -3.15
CA ALA A 55 -11.36 2.94 -3.36
C ALA A 55 -10.03 2.35 -2.90
N LEU A 56 -10.00 1.03 -2.72
CA LEU A 56 -8.78 0.26 -2.55
C LEU A 56 -8.50 -0.59 -3.79
N LEU A 57 -7.23 -0.73 -4.15
CA LEU A 57 -6.76 -1.63 -5.20
C LEU A 57 -5.76 -2.62 -4.59
N LEU A 58 -6.04 -3.91 -4.73
CA LEU A 58 -5.34 -4.96 -3.99
C LEU A 58 -4.95 -6.12 -4.92
N GLY A 59 -3.88 -6.82 -4.57
CA GLY A 59 -3.61 -8.15 -5.04
C GLY A 59 -4.34 -9.21 -4.19
N ARG A 60 -4.51 -10.42 -4.71
CA ARG A 60 -5.21 -11.52 -4.05
C ARG A 60 -4.74 -11.78 -2.61
N ARG A 61 -3.42 -11.84 -2.37
CA ARG A 61 -2.89 -12.12 -1.02
C ARG A 61 -3.25 -11.04 -0.02
N SER A 62 -3.30 -9.79 -0.45
CA SER A 62 -3.70 -8.67 0.41
C SER A 62 -5.19 -8.69 0.73
N ASP A 63 -6.04 -9.05 -0.25
CA ASP A 63 -7.46 -9.29 -0.02
C ASP A 63 -7.67 -10.37 1.06
N GLU A 64 -7.03 -11.53 0.92
CA GLU A 64 -7.09 -12.62 1.88
C GLU A 64 -6.58 -12.21 3.28
N TYR A 65 -5.47 -11.45 3.33
CA TYR A 65 -4.85 -10.97 4.56
C TYR A 65 -5.78 -10.03 5.34
N PHE A 66 -6.28 -8.99 4.69
CA PHE A 66 -7.16 -8.02 5.34
C PHE A 66 -8.53 -8.60 5.66
N ALA A 67 -9.10 -9.44 4.80
CA ALA A 67 -10.37 -10.11 5.06
C ALA A 67 -10.33 -10.99 6.32
N THR A 68 -9.23 -11.67 6.55
CA THR A 68 -9.06 -12.53 7.73
C THR A 68 -8.99 -11.72 9.03
N ARG A 69 -8.46 -10.51 8.99
CA ARG A 69 -8.25 -9.66 10.17
C ARG A 69 -9.39 -8.72 10.46
N SER A 70 -10.06 -8.23 9.44
CA SER A 70 -11.14 -7.25 9.56
C SER A 70 -12.20 -7.63 10.60
N PRO A 71 -12.65 -8.90 10.72
CA PRO A 71 -13.66 -9.27 11.71
C PRO A 71 -13.19 -9.19 13.18
N SER A 72 -11.88 -9.26 13.41
CA SER A 72 -11.28 -9.23 14.76
C SER A 72 -10.78 -7.84 15.17
N GLN A 73 -10.80 -6.90 14.26
CA GLN A 73 -10.35 -5.53 14.48
C GLN A 73 -11.54 -4.58 14.55
N SER A 74 -11.40 -3.50 15.30
CA SER A 74 -12.41 -2.46 15.44
C SER A 74 -11.76 -1.09 15.42
N GLY A 75 -12.52 -0.06 15.06
CA GLY A 75 -12.07 1.32 15.04
C GLY A 75 -12.35 2.00 13.71
N GLU A 76 -12.29 3.32 13.70
CA GLU A 76 -12.68 4.16 12.57
C GLU A 76 -11.92 3.82 11.27
N TRP A 77 -10.63 3.49 11.38
CA TRP A 77 -9.83 3.07 10.22
C TRP A 77 -10.35 1.78 9.58
N VAL A 78 -10.62 0.76 10.39
CA VAL A 78 -11.16 -0.53 9.92
C VAL A 78 -12.54 -0.36 9.32
N ASP A 79 -13.41 0.40 9.99
CA ASP A 79 -14.77 0.69 9.52
C ASP A 79 -14.73 1.41 8.18
N ARG A 80 -13.83 2.41 8.04
CA ARG A 80 -13.64 3.11 6.78
C ARG A 80 -13.16 2.18 5.67
N LEU A 81 -12.13 1.36 5.90
CA LEU A 81 -11.66 0.42 4.90
C LEU A 81 -12.73 -0.61 4.50
N ASN A 82 -13.52 -1.10 5.46
CA ASN A 82 -14.62 -2.01 5.16
C ASN A 82 -15.70 -1.35 4.29
N SER A 83 -15.97 -0.07 4.45
CA SER A 83 -16.96 0.68 3.68
C SER A 83 -16.54 0.97 2.24
N LEU A 84 -15.24 1.11 1.99
CA LEU A 84 -14.70 1.44 0.67
C LEU A 84 -14.97 0.33 -0.35
N PRO A 85 -15.24 0.65 -1.62
CA PRO A 85 -15.17 -0.31 -2.71
C PRO A 85 -13.72 -0.80 -2.89
N LYS A 86 -13.55 -2.10 -3.12
CA LYS A 86 -12.27 -2.73 -3.30
C LYS A 86 -12.20 -3.41 -4.66
N TYR A 87 -11.05 -3.29 -5.30
CA TYR A 87 -10.78 -3.93 -6.58
C TYR A 87 -9.59 -4.86 -6.42
N VAL A 88 -9.81 -6.16 -6.65
CA VAL A 88 -8.80 -7.20 -6.46
C VAL A 88 -8.30 -7.69 -7.80
N VAL A 89 -7.05 -7.40 -8.10
CA VAL A 89 -6.41 -7.87 -9.34
C VAL A 89 -6.02 -9.33 -9.17
N SER A 90 -6.69 -10.21 -9.94
CA SER A 90 -6.36 -11.62 -9.94
C SER A 90 -6.95 -12.32 -11.17
N SER A 91 -6.17 -13.20 -11.80
CA SER A 91 -6.62 -14.07 -12.89
C SER A 91 -7.26 -15.38 -12.40
N THR A 92 -7.04 -15.76 -11.14
CA THR A 92 -7.44 -17.07 -10.59
C THR A 92 -8.43 -17.00 -9.46
N LEU A 93 -8.66 -15.82 -8.87
CA LEU A 93 -9.61 -15.62 -7.78
C LEU A 93 -11.03 -15.64 -8.34
N GLU A 94 -11.88 -16.54 -7.85
CA GLU A 94 -13.29 -16.60 -8.25
C GLU A 94 -14.11 -15.56 -7.49
N GLU A 95 -13.96 -15.53 -6.17
CA GLU A 95 -14.63 -14.59 -5.29
C GLU A 95 -13.63 -13.93 -4.33
N PRO A 96 -13.68 -12.60 -4.15
CA PRO A 96 -12.84 -11.92 -3.19
C PRO A 96 -13.28 -12.28 -1.77
N LYS A 97 -12.35 -12.18 -0.82
CA LYS A 97 -12.59 -12.53 0.58
C LYS A 97 -13.06 -11.36 1.41
N TRP A 98 -12.59 -10.16 1.07
CA TRP A 98 -12.96 -8.96 1.82
C TRP A 98 -14.31 -8.43 1.37
N THR A 99 -15.06 -7.86 2.31
CA THR A 99 -16.36 -7.26 2.02
C THR A 99 -16.25 -6.12 1.01
N ASN A 100 -17.29 -5.90 0.21
CA ASN A 100 -17.39 -4.84 -0.79
C ASN A 100 -16.25 -4.87 -1.83
N ALA A 101 -15.85 -6.06 -2.25
CA ALA A 101 -14.77 -6.25 -3.20
C ALA A 101 -15.24 -6.84 -4.53
N THR A 102 -14.56 -6.43 -5.61
CA THR A 102 -14.80 -6.88 -6.99
C THR A 102 -13.49 -7.37 -7.59
N VAL A 103 -13.51 -8.52 -8.29
CA VAL A 103 -12.33 -9.06 -8.96
C VAL A 103 -12.14 -8.40 -10.33
N LEU A 104 -10.96 -7.87 -10.59
CA LEU A 104 -10.51 -7.43 -11.91
C LEU A 104 -9.76 -8.59 -12.58
N ARG A 105 -10.34 -9.17 -13.65
CA ARG A 105 -9.86 -10.41 -14.27
C ARG A 105 -9.09 -10.19 -15.58
N GLY A 106 -9.05 -8.98 -16.09
CA GLY A 106 -8.40 -8.66 -17.35
C GLY A 106 -6.88 -8.48 -17.20
N GLU A 107 -6.30 -7.96 -18.26
CA GLU A 107 -4.90 -7.53 -18.25
C GLU A 107 -4.76 -6.33 -17.28
N VAL A 108 -3.79 -6.41 -16.36
CA VAL A 108 -3.67 -5.50 -15.20
C VAL A 108 -3.66 -4.04 -15.60
N VAL A 109 -2.83 -3.69 -16.58
CA VAL A 109 -2.64 -2.29 -17.02
C VAL A 109 -3.94 -1.73 -17.60
N SER A 110 -4.61 -2.52 -18.42
CA SER A 110 -5.89 -2.15 -19.04
C SER A 110 -7.00 -1.96 -17.99
N GLU A 111 -7.13 -2.91 -17.07
CA GLU A 111 -8.18 -2.86 -16.04
C GLU A 111 -7.95 -1.71 -15.05
N VAL A 112 -6.71 -1.48 -14.63
CA VAL A 112 -6.39 -0.35 -13.74
C VAL A 112 -6.55 0.99 -14.46
N SER A 113 -6.21 1.08 -15.74
CA SER A 113 -6.43 2.29 -16.54
C SER A 113 -7.92 2.63 -16.68
N LYS A 114 -8.78 1.62 -16.88
CA LYS A 114 -10.24 1.79 -16.87
C LYS A 114 -10.74 2.25 -15.51
N LEU A 115 -10.23 1.63 -14.44
CA LEU A 115 -10.59 1.98 -13.08
C LEU A 115 -10.26 3.45 -12.76
N LYS A 116 -9.08 3.93 -13.17
CA LYS A 116 -8.70 5.36 -13.06
C LYS A 116 -9.64 6.31 -13.80
N GLN A 117 -10.29 5.85 -14.87
CA GLN A 117 -11.28 6.67 -15.61
C GLN A 117 -12.65 6.69 -14.92
N GLN A 118 -13.00 5.64 -14.19
CA GLN A 118 -14.30 5.48 -13.54
C GLN A 118 -14.38 6.12 -12.16
N ILE A 119 -13.26 6.17 -11.44
CA ILE A 119 -13.19 6.72 -10.08
C ILE A 119 -12.54 8.10 -10.15
N GLU A 120 -13.12 9.05 -9.42
CA GLU A 120 -12.50 10.33 -9.12
C GLU A 120 -11.91 10.28 -7.71
N GLY A 121 -10.73 10.88 -7.50
CA GLY A 121 -10.05 10.86 -6.20
C GLY A 121 -9.01 9.77 -6.07
N GLU A 122 -8.70 9.41 -4.82
CA GLU A 122 -7.59 8.51 -4.50
C GLU A 122 -8.04 7.04 -4.54
N ILE A 123 -7.29 6.21 -5.28
CA ILE A 123 -7.38 4.76 -5.26
C ILE A 123 -6.12 4.28 -4.54
N VAL A 124 -6.26 3.83 -3.29
CA VAL A 124 -5.12 3.50 -2.44
C VAL A 124 -4.75 2.02 -2.59
N VAL A 125 -3.45 1.78 -2.69
CA VAL A 125 -2.86 0.43 -2.71
C VAL A 125 -2.08 0.25 -1.42
N TYR A 126 -2.56 -0.64 -0.56
CA TYR A 126 -1.84 -1.11 0.61
C TYR A 126 -1.22 -2.47 0.32
N ALA A 127 -0.02 -2.71 0.80
CA ALA A 127 0.71 -3.96 0.58
C ALA A 127 0.77 -4.32 -0.93
N SER A 128 0.48 -5.56 -1.32
CA SER A 128 0.34 -5.94 -2.73
C SER A 128 1.60 -5.72 -3.57
N ARG A 129 2.78 -5.93 -3.00
CA ARG A 129 4.08 -5.69 -3.62
C ARG A 129 4.20 -6.10 -5.11
N PRO A 130 3.77 -7.31 -5.54
CA PRO A 130 3.82 -7.68 -6.96
C PRO A 130 2.97 -6.76 -7.84
N LEU A 131 1.78 -6.36 -7.36
CA LEU A 131 0.92 -5.40 -8.05
C LEU A 131 1.59 -4.03 -8.13
N VAL A 132 2.15 -3.54 -7.02
CA VAL A 132 2.86 -2.25 -6.97
C VAL A 132 3.99 -2.21 -7.99
N ARG A 133 4.78 -3.28 -8.12
CA ARG A 133 5.83 -3.39 -9.15
C ARG A 133 5.27 -3.24 -10.55
N THR A 134 4.22 -4.00 -10.89
CA THR A 134 3.57 -3.89 -12.19
C THR A 134 3.04 -2.48 -12.46
N LEU A 135 2.38 -1.86 -11.47
CA LEU A 135 1.86 -0.50 -11.60
C LEU A 135 2.98 0.52 -11.83
N MET A 136 4.11 0.37 -11.14
CA MET A 136 5.27 1.23 -11.33
C MET A 136 5.94 1.02 -12.70
N GLU A 137 6.10 -0.22 -13.14
CA GLU A 137 6.67 -0.55 -14.45
C GLU A 137 5.89 0.06 -15.62
N HIS A 138 4.58 0.22 -15.44
CA HIS A 138 3.69 0.78 -16.45
C HIS A 138 3.26 2.23 -16.18
N ASP A 139 3.98 2.94 -15.30
CA ASP A 139 3.73 4.36 -15.00
C ASP A 139 2.30 4.67 -14.52
N LEU A 140 1.65 3.72 -13.86
CA LEU A 140 0.29 3.87 -13.35
C LEU A 140 0.23 4.47 -11.94
N VAL A 141 1.33 4.44 -11.18
CA VAL A 141 1.42 5.06 -9.86
C VAL A 141 1.59 6.56 -9.99
N ASP A 142 0.68 7.32 -9.41
CA ASP A 142 0.70 8.79 -9.40
C ASP A 142 1.42 9.33 -8.16
N GLU A 143 1.27 8.65 -7.03
CA GLU A 143 1.86 9.06 -5.75
C GLU A 143 2.32 7.84 -4.95
N LEU A 144 3.42 8.03 -4.25
CA LEU A 144 4.02 7.03 -3.37
C LEU A 144 4.19 7.64 -1.98
N ARG A 145 3.54 7.05 -0.98
CA ARG A 145 3.63 7.42 0.44
C ARG A 145 4.38 6.32 1.17
N LEU A 146 5.48 6.67 1.79
CA LEU A 146 6.33 5.74 2.51
C LEU A 146 6.48 6.16 3.96
N THR A 147 6.07 5.31 4.89
CA THR A 147 6.42 5.45 6.30
C THR A 147 7.67 4.61 6.56
N VAL A 148 8.79 5.28 6.74
CA VAL A 148 10.09 4.66 6.92
C VAL A 148 10.35 4.41 8.39
N PHE A 149 10.53 3.14 8.74
CA PHE A 149 10.85 2.68 10.08
C PHE A 149 12.35 2.72 10.35
N PRO A 150 12.78 3.06 11.57
CA PRO A 150 14.19 3.28 11.91
C PRO A 150 14.95 1.96 12.11
N VAL A 151 14.88 1.07 11.14
CA VAL A 151 15.54 -0.24 11.16
C VAL A 151 16.03 -0.63 9.77
N ALA A 152 17.24 -1.15 9.68
CA ALA A 152 17.77 -1.82 8.50
C ALA A 152 17.74 -3.33 8.75
N LEU A 153 17.01 -4.08 7.95
CA LEU A 153 16.82 -5.52 8.14
C LEU A 153 17.91 -6.37 7.45
N GLY A 154 18.54 -5.82 6.43
CA GLY A 154 19.65 -6.47 5.69
C GLY A 154 19.22 -7.60 4.75
N ALA A 155 18.02 -8.12 4.90
CA ALA A 155 17.43 -9.19 4.08
C ALA A 155 15.93 -8.98 3.96
N GLY A 156 15.30 -9.70 3.04
CA GLY A 156 13.85 -9.67 2.81
C GLY A 156 13.47 -9.02 1.49
N GLU A 157 12.20 -9.14 1.17
CA GLU A 157 11.62 -8.60 -0.04
C GLU A 157 11.46 -7.08 0.05
N ARG A 158 12.07 -6.36 -0.89
CA ARG A 158 12.01 -4.90 -0.96
C ARG A 158 10.85 -4.43 -1.82
N LEU A 159 10.33 -3.24 -1.51
CA LEU A 159 9.30 -2.57 -2.30
C LEU A 159 9.79 -2.37 -3.74
N PHE A 160 10.97 -1.81 -3.90
CA PHE A 160 11.64 -1.66 -5.19
C PHE A 160 12.52 -2.88 -5.44
N GLY A 161 12.24 -3.58 -6.54
CA GLY A 161 13.06 -4.68 -7.02
C GLY A 161 13.97 -4.23 -8.16
N GLU A 162 14.57 -5.21 -8.83
CA GLU A 162 15.20 -4.97 -10.12
C GLU A 162 14.14 -4.54 -11.12
N THR A 163 14.29 -3.34 -11.68
CA THR A 163 13.46 -2.80 -12.75
C THR A 163 14.32 -2.59 -13.98
N SER A 164 13.73 -2.69 -15.16
CA SER A 164 14.44 -2.46 -16.42
C SER A 164 14.95 -1.02 -16.55
N ASP A 165 14.23 -0.06 -15.96
CA ASP A 165 14.50 1.36 -16.08
C ASP A 165 14.44 2.08 -14.74
N LYS A 166 15.21 3.17 -14.62
CA LYS A 166 15.09 4.11 -13.50
C LYS A 166 13.75 4.84 -13.54
N ARG A 167 13.15 5.07 -12.37
CA ARG A 167 11.89 5.79 -12.20
C ARG A 167 12.14 7.04 -11.38
N PRO A 168 12.31 8.21 -11.98
CA PRO A 168 12.53 9.44 -11.23
C PRO A 168 11.26 9.84 -10.49
N LEU A 169 11.43 10.17 -9.21
CA LEU A 169 10.38 10.63 -8.32
C LEU A 169 10.73 12.01 -7.77
N ARG A 170 9.72 12.82 -7.51
CA ARG A 170 9.87 14.14 -6.89
C ARG A 170 9.25 14.12 -5.49
N LEU A 171 10.02 14.45 -4.48
CA LEU A 171 9.51 14.62 -3.12
C LEU A 171 8.58 15.83 -3.08
N ILE A 172 7.36 15.64 -2.59
CA ILE A 172 6.34 16.70 -2.48
C ILE A 172 5.96 17.01 -1.04
N ASP A 173 6.14 16.06 -0.12
CA ASP A 173 5.93 16.28 1.30
C ASP A 173 6.82 15.36 2.13
N THR A 174 7.18 15.83 3.33
CA THR A 174 7.88 15.03 4.34
C THR A 174 7.47 15.49 5.73
N LYS A 175 7.23 14.52 6.60
CA LYS A 175 6.93 14.78 8.01
C LYS A 175 7.51 13.69 8.89
N THR A 176 7.79 14.03 10.14
CA THR A 176 8.08 13.05 11.19
C THR A 176 6.76 12.62 11.81
N ILE A 177 6.56 11.32 11.97
CA ILE A 177 5.46 10.74 12.73
C ILE A 177 6.01 10.35 14.09
N GLY A 178 5.44 10.93 15.15
CA GLY A 178 5.94 10.71 16.50
C GLY A 178 7.40 11.12 16.64
N SER A 179 8.22 10.25 17.19
CA SER A 179 9.63 10.50 17.49
C SER A 179 10.63 9.75 16.59
N GLY A 180 10.17 8.76 15.83
CA GLY A 180 11.07 7.85 15.13
C GLY A 180 10.75 7.53 13.67
N LEU A 181 9.55 7.84 13.18
CA LEU A 181 9.16 7.47 11.82
C LEU A 181 9.26 8.67 10.87
N ALA A 182 9.79 8.44 9.67
CA ALA A 182 9.79 9.43 8.58
C ALA A 182 8.70 9.08 7.56
N HIS A 183 7.77 9.99 7.33
CA HIS A 183 6.74 9.83 6.29
C HIS A 183 7.10 10.70 5.10
N LEU A 184 7.26 10.06 3.94
CA LEU A 184 7.71 10.67 2.70
C LEU A 184 6.62 10.52 1.65
N THR A 185 6.26 11.61 0.99
CA THR A 185 5.34 11.59 -0.13
C THR A 185 6.05 12.00 -1.41
N TYR A 186 6.05 11.12 -2.37
CA TYR A 186 6.62 11.34 -3.70
C TYR A 186 5.55 11.32 -4.76
N GLU A 187 5.72 12.09 -5.79
CA GLU A 187 4.99 11.93 -7.04
C GLU A 187 5.95 11.54 -8.17
N ARG A 188 5.39 11.00 -9.25
CA ARG A 188 6.15 10.73 -10.44
C ARG A 188 6.72 12.04 -11.02
N ALA A 189 8.03 12.09 -11.21
CA ALA A 189 8.64 13.20 -11.93
C ALA A 189 8.26 13.12 -13.42
N ARG A 190 7.65 14.17 -13.96
CA ARG A 190 7.44 14.29 -15.40
C ARG A 190 8.79 14.62 -16.03
N GLU A 191 9.16 13.90 -17.07
CA GLU A 191 10.30 14.32 -17.88
C GLU A 191 10.00 15.72 -18.45
N ALA A 192 10.99 16.61 -18.33
CA ALA A 192 10.92 17.97 -18.86
C ALA A 192 11.07 17.98 -20.38
#